data_33125b9c18fc58671116518b2481352e
#
_entry.id   33125b9c18fc58671116518b2481352e
#
_cell.length_a   1.000
_cell.length_b   1.000
_cell.length_c   1.000
_cell.angle_alpha   90.00
_cell.angle_beta   90.00
_cell.angle_gamma   90.00
#
_symmetry.space_group_name_H-M   'P 1'
#
loop_
_entity.id
_entity.type
_entity.pdbx_description
1 polymer ?
#
loop_
_entity_poly.entity_id
_entity_poly.type
_entity_poly.pdbx_seq_one_letter_code
_entity_poly.pdbx_strand_id
1 'polypeptide(L)' 'AVEEKDEFDVILESAGAQKIQVVKVVKDLLGVGLKDAKDLVDAAPKPLMEKANKADAEAAKAKLEDVGATVNLV' A
#
# COMPACT_ATOMS: atom_id res chain seq x y z
N ALA A 1 25.77 -8.32 -14.28
CA ALA A 1 25.47 -7.95 -12.90
C ALA A 1 23.96 -7.83 -12.70
N VAL A 2 23.51 -8.45 -11.68
CA VAL A 2 22.10 -8.33 -11.34
C VAL A 2 21.88 -7.01 -10.66
N GLU A 3 21.06 -6.20 -11.23
CA GLU A 3 20.71 -4.97 -10.57
C GLU A 3 19.66 -5.28 -9.52
N GLU A 4 19.99 -4.97 -8.29
CA GLU A 4 19.02 -5.08 -7.25
C GLU A 4 18.07 -3.91 -7.37
N LYS A 5 16.81 -4.22 -7.42
CA LYS A 5 15.82 -3.19 -7.46
C LYS A 5 15.63 -2.64 -6.05
N ASP A 6 15.99 -1.38 -5.85
CA ASP A 6 15.87 -0.75 -4.54
C ASP A 6 14.54 -0.03 -4.37
N GLU A 7 13.83 0.15 -5.47
CA GLU A 7 12.57 0.88 -5.45
C GLU A 7 11.46 -0.03 -5.95
N PHE A 8 10.34 0.03 -5.25
CA PHE A 8 9.17 -0.78 -5.60
C PHE A 8 7.93 0.08 -5.61
N ASP A 9 7.01 -0.29 -6.48
CA ASP A 9 5.68 0.30 -6.44
C ASP A 9 4.83 -0.60 -5.53
N VAL A 10 4.18 0.01 -4.56
CA VAL A 10 3.27 -0.71 -3.67
C VAL A 10 1.87 -0.58 -4.25
N ILE A 11 1.34 -1.70 -4.72
CA ILE A 11 0.05 -1.72 -5.38
C ILE A 11 -0.96 -2.43 -4.48
N LEU A 12 -2.00 -1.71 -4.10
CA LEU A 12 -3.09 -2.30 -3.34
C LEU A 12 -4.03 -2.99 -4.33
N GLU A 13 -4.07 -4.30 -4.26
CA GLU A 13 -4.91 -5.08 -5.16
C GLU A 13 -6.31 -5.26 -4.61
N SER A 14 -6.43 -5.41 -3.31
CA SER A 14 -7.72 -5.59 -2.68
C SER A 14 -7.66 -5.13 -1.23
N ALA A 15 -8.70 -4.47 -0.78
CA ALA A 15 -8.81 -4.05 0.61
C ALA A 15 -9.29 -5.17 1.52
N GLY A 16 -9.84 -6.23 0.95
CA GLY A 16 -10.36 -7.34 1.75
C GLY A 16 -11.58 -6.95 2.55
N ALA A 17 -11.83 -7.70 3.62
CA ALA A 17 -13.01 -7.50 4.45
C ALA A 17 -12.89 -6.33 5.42
N GLN A 18 -11.67 -5.88 5.70
CA GLN A 18 -11.42 -4.83 6.68
C GLN A 18 -11.06 -3.51 6.02
N LYS A 19 -11.91 -3.08 5.12
CA LYS A 19 -11.66 -1.89 4.33
C LYS A 19 -11.37 -0.66 5.18
N ILE A 20 -12.11 -0.47 6.26
CA ILE A 20 -11.92 0.68 7.14
C ILE A 20 -10.52 0.65 7.75
N GLN A 21 -10.05 -0.51 8.18
CA GLN A 21 -8.71 -0.65 8.72
C GLN A 21 -7.66 -0.34 7.66
N VAL A 22 -7.88 -0.83 6.45
CA VAL A 22 -6.97 -0.57 5.33
C VAL A 22 -6.89 0.92 5.04
N VAL A 23 -8.02 1.61 5.07
CA VAL A 23 -8.05 3.07 4.88
C VAL A 23 -7.19 3.78 5.93
N LYS A 24 -7.30 3.37 7.19
CA LYS A 24 -6.50 3.96 8.25
C LYS A 24 -5.01 3.73 8.05
N VAL A 25 -4.65 2.52 7.64
CA VAL A 25 -3.25 2.19 7.38
C VAL A 25 -2.72 3.01 6.21
N VAL A 26 -3.48 3.11 5.14
CA VAL A 26 -3.08 3.90 3.96
C VAL A 26 -2.90 5.36 4.35
N LYS A 27 -3.80 5.89 5.14
CA LYS A 27 -3.70 7.27 5.63
C LYS A 27 -2.38 7.49 6.36
N ASP A 28 -2.05 6.58 7.27
CA ASP A 28 -0.83 6.70 8.06
C ASP A 28 0.43 6.53 7.19
N LEU A 29 0.39 5.59 6.26
CA LEU A 29 1.54 5.31 5.41
C LEU A 29 1.85 6.46 4.46
N LEU A 30 0.82 7.03 3.87
CA LEU A 30 0.99 8.07 2.86
C LEU A 30 0.94 9.48 3.42
N GLY A 31 0.48 9.64 4.66
CA GLY A 31 0.34 10.95 5.26
C GLY A 31 -0.73 11.79 4.57
N VAL A 32 -1.74 11.16 4.02
CA VAL A 32 -2.84 11.84 3.34
C VAL A 32 -4.07 11.93 4.26
N GLY A 33 -5.05 12.70 3.87
CA GLY A 33 -6.29 12.78 4.60
C GLY A 33 -7.11 11.50 4.49
N LEU A 34 -8.04 11.33 5.40
CA LEU A 34 -8.90 10.14 5.42
C LEU A 34 -9.67 9.98 4.11
N LYS A 35 -10.15 11.07 3.57
CA LYS A 35 -10.90 11.05 2.32
C LYS A 35 -10.05 10.54 1.17
N ASP A 36 -8.82 11.03 1.08
CA ASP A 36 -7.91 10.60 0.02
C ASP A 36 -7.55 9.14 0.18
N ALA A 37 -7.30 8.70 1.41
CA ALA A 37 -7.00 7.31 1.68
C ALA A 37 -8.18 6.41 1.29
N LYS A 38 -9.39 6.83 1.61
CA LYS A 38 -10.59 6.08 1.24
C LYS A 38 -10.74 5.98 -0.27
N ASP A 39 -10.53 7.08 -0.97
CA ASP A 39 -10.61 7.09 -2.43
C ASP A 39 -9.59 6.13 -3.04
N LEU A 40 -8.38 6.10 -2.51
CA LEU A 40 -7.35 5.19 -2.99
C LEU A 40 -7.75 3.73 -2.77
N VAL A 41 -8.29 3.43 -1.61
CA VAL A 41 -8.71 2.07 -1.28
C VAL A 41 -9.90 1.66 -2.14
N ASP A 42 -10.84 2.56 -2.36
CA ASP A 42 -12.00 2.29 -3.20
C ASP A 42 -11.63 2.09 -4.67
N ALA A 43 -10.55 2.71 -5.10
CA ALA A 43 -10.09 2.62 -6.49
C ALA A 43 -9.20 1.40 -6.74
N ALA A 44 -9.00 0.53 -5.76
CA ALA A 44 -8.15 -0.65 -5.93
C ALA A 44 -8.63 -1.51 -7.12
N PRO A 45 -7.73 -2.12 -7.88
CA PRO A 45 -6.28 -2.10 -7.70
C PRO A 45 -5.65 -0.77 -8.11
N LYS A 46 -4.82 -0.24 -7.24
CA LYS A 46 -4.18 1.05 -7.51
C LYS A 46 -2.85 1.13 -6.78
N PRO A 47 -1.82 1.73 -7.40
CA PRO A 47 -0.56 1.94 -6.71
C PRO A 47 -0.73 2.96 -5.59
N LEU A 48 -0.31 2.58 -4.40
CA LEU A 48 -0.34 3.47 -3.24
C LEU A 48 0.95 4.26 -3.13
N MET A 49 2.06 3.62 -3.44
CA MET A 49 3.38 4.23 -3.38
C MET A 49 4.12 3.88 -4.65
N GLU A 50 4.80 4.85 -5.22
CA GLU A 50 5.63 4.63 -6.39
C GLU A 50 7.07 4.92 -6.03
N LYS A 51 7.98 4.09 -6.50
CA LYS A 51 9.41 4.23 -6.23
C LYS A 51 9.71 4.32 -4.73
N ALA A 52 8.99 3.54 -3.95
CA ALA A 52 9.28 3.42 -2.53
C ALA A 52 10.51 2.57 -2.34
N ASN A 53 11.37 2.93 -1.40
CA ASN A 53 12.52 2.09 -1.15
C ASN A 53 12.06 0.75 -0.57
N LYS A 54 12.95 -0.25 -0.62
CA LYS A 54 12.60 -1.59 -0.22
C LYS A 54 12.05 -1.65 1.20
N ALA A 55 12.68 -0.95 2.13
CA ALA A 55 12.24 -0.96 3.52
C ALA A 55 10.83 -0.39 3.68
N ASP A 56 10.55 0.73 3.02
CA ASP A 56 9.23 1.35 3.07
C ASP A 56 8.18 0.47 2.38
N ALA A 57 8.54 -0.10 1.24
CA ALA A 57 7.62 -0.96 0.50
C ALA A 57 7.25 -2.20 1.30
N GLU A 58 8.23 -2.82 1.94
CA GLU A 58 7.97 -4.01 2.76
C GLU A 58 7.15 -3.65 4.00
N ALA A 59 7.46 -2.52 4.62
CA ALA A 59 6.69 -2.08 5.79
C ALA A 59 5.23 -1.80 5.42
N ALA A 60 5.01 -1.14 4.29
CA ALA A 60 3.67 -0.87 3.80
C ALA A 60 2.90 -2.16 3.54
N LYS A 61 3.56 -3.09 2.85
CA LYS A 61 2.96 -4.39 2.56
C LYS A 61 2.58 -5.13 3.84
N ALA A 62 3.49 -5.19 4.79
CA ALA A 62 3.25 -5.89 6.04
C ALA A 62 2.07 -5.29 6.80
N LYS A 63 2.00 -3.97 6.88
CA LYS A 63 0.91 -3.30 7.58
C LYS A 63 -0.43 -3.53 6.91
N LEU A 64 -0.45 -3.49 5.59
CA LEU A 64 -1.68 -3.68 4.85
C LEU A 64 -2.14 -5.13 4.93
N GLU A 65 -1.22 -6.07 4.84
CA GLU A 65 -1.57 -7.49 4.96
C GLU A 65 -2.06 -7.83 6.35
N ASP A 66 -1.54 -7.15 7.35
CA ASP A 66 -1.97 -7.35 8.73
C ASP A 66 -3.45 -7.04 8.94
N VAL A 67 -3.99 -6.16 8.11
CA VAL A 67 -5.42 -5.83 8.16
C VAL A 67 -6.21 -6.52 7.03
N GLY A 68 -5.63 -7.52 6.43
CA GLY A 68 -6.34 -8.35 5.45
C GLY A 68 -6.33 -7.86 4.02
N ALA A 69 -5.53 -6.85 3.72
CA ALA A 69 -5.43 -6.36 2.35
C ALA A 69 -4.48 -7.21 1.53
N THR A 70 -4.67 -7.20 0.24
CA THR A 70 -3.75 -7.85 -0.69
C THR A 70 -2.91 -6.78 -1.35
N VAL A 71 -1.60 -6.91 -1.24
CA VAL A 71 -0.65 -5.93 -1.73
C VAL A 71 0.39 -6.61 -2.60
N ASN A 72 0.76 -5.95 -3.66
CA ASN A 72 1.79 -6.44 -4.56
C ASN A 72 2.92 -5.42 -4.66
N LEU A 73 4.14 -5.90 -4.67
CA LEU A 73 5.32 -5.06 -4.88
C LEU A 73 5.85 -5.32 -6.29
N VAL A 74 5.98 -4.26 -7.04
CA VAL A 74 6.43 -4.36 -8.44
C VAL A 74 7.73 -3.62 -8.66
#